data_0290c99bb9d713578e5b27ebe611d94f
#
_entry.id   0290c99bb9d713578e5b27ebe611d94f
#
_cell.length_a   1.000
_cell.length_b   1.000
_cell.length_c   1.000
_cell.angle_alpha   90.00
_cell.angle_beta   90.00
_cell.angle_gamma   90.00
#
_symmetry.space_group_name_H-M   'P 1'
#
loop_
_entity.id
_entity.type
_entity.pdbx_description
1 polymer ?
#
loop_
_entity_poly.entity_id
_entity_poly.type
_entity_poly.pdbx_seq_one_letter_code
_entity_poly.pdbx_strand_id
1 'polypeptide(L)'
;MPTSRVQFGLTSWLLCMTVVVALTVSSATAQLTQISNDTFTNTTSQHETEVEPSSYAVGATIVSTFQVGRFTDGGASDIGFATSTNRGTTWTHGYLPGITTIEGTGTYDRASDTAVTYNMKYKTWLVETLALSNSGGAHGQAVLVSSSKNGVTWNMPSTVSVAERNGFYDKPWIGCDNTATSPYYGNCYVEWDDYSLGDQLEMSTSTDGGATWSTKKTTSGNHYGTGGIPLVQPNGTVIVPAGDQFLSSIIAFKSTDGGNTWSSPVTVASIDEHGVAGGMRAVPLPAAVMDGSGKVYVVWADCRFRKNCSSNDLVMSTSTDGTTWSAVSRIPIDPVAGSVDHFTPGLSVQAGTSGSAAHIGLMYNFFPKASCGSSCNLSAGYISSTNGGATWTAPRVLAKGMNPNWLPSTTSGQMAGDYNTSSFPGARSHSVFATASAPVGSTLNEPMDTNSVGMTASADAPQFSSANDKPVPNAHSDVPARTKPHRDDGRDER
;
A
#
# COMPACT_ATOMS: atom_id res chain seq x y z
N MET A 1 -90.15 -4.37 -44.29
CA MET A 1 -89.35 -3.24 -43.82
C MET A 1 -88.47 -3.75 -42.73
N PRO A 2 -87.12 -3.95 -42.91
CA PRO A 2 -86.25 -4.39 -41.85
C PRO A 2 -85.49 -3.22 -41.28
N THR A 3 -85.45 -3.15 -39.96
CA THR A 3 -84.75 -2.18 -39.16
C THR A 3 -83.33 -2.68 -38.92
N SER A 4 -82.31 -1.91 -39.41
CA SER A 4 -80.86 -2.17 -39.16
C SER A 4 -80.52 -1.67 -37.77
N ARG A 5 -79.82 -2.54 -36.97
CA ARG A 5 -79.13 -2.16 -35.71
C ARG A 5 -77.69 -1.91 -36.02
N VAL A 6 -77.21 -0.72 -35.65
CA VAL A 6 -75.79 -0.35 -35.67
C VAL A 6 -75.21 -0.76 -34.30
N GLN A 7 -74.14 -1.63 -34.31
CA GLN A 7 -73.37 -1.95 -33.11
C GLN A 7 -72.11 -1.03 -33.07
N PHE A 8 -72.04 -0.24 -31.99
CA PHE A 8 -70.77 0.48 -31.67
C PHE A 8 -69.82 -0.44 -30.88
N GLY A 9 -68.69 -0.75 -31.45
CA GLY A 9 -67.62 -1.45 -30.77
C GLY A 9 -66.77 -0.45 -29.97
N LEU A 10 -66.73 -0.58 -28.64
CA LEU A 10 -65.77 0.08 -27.75
C LEU A 10 -64.47 -0.70 -27.74
N THR A 11 -63.41 -0.17 -28.39
CA THR A 11 -62.02 -0.63 -28.24
C THR A 11 -61.41 0.02 -27.01
N SER A 12 -61.27 -0.75 -25.91
CA SER A 12 -60.52 -0.35 -24.71
C SER A 12 -59.04 -0.46 -24.97
N TRP A 13 -58.35 0.66 -24.99
CA TRP A 13 -56.89 0.72 -24.96
C TRP A 13 -56.43 0.61 -23.51
N LEU A 14 -55.88 -0.54 -23.11
CA LEU A 14 -55.17 -0.67 -21.84
C LEU A 14 -53.75 -0.07 -22.04
N LEU A 15 -53.54 1.11 -21.46
CA LEU A 15 -52.19 1.68 -21.31
C LEU A 15 -51.49 0.93 -20.16
N CYS A 16 -50.55 0.05 -20.52
CA CYS A 16 -49.66 -0.60 -19.56
C CYS A 16 -48.55 0.40 -19.16
N MET A 17 -48.76 1.15 -18.06
CA MET A 17 -47.69 1.96 -17.46
C MET A 17 -46.69 1.02 -16.76
N THR A 18 -45.56 0.74 -17.40
CA THR A 18 -44.42 0.15 -16.75
C THR A 18 -43.78 1.18 -15.82
N VAL A 19 -44.02 1.08 -14.53
CA VAL A 19 -43.29 1.84 -13.50
C VAL A 19 -41.88 1.25 -13.42
N VAL A 20 -40.88 1.91 -14.03
CA VAL A 20 -39.46 1.63 -13.80
C VAL A 20 -39.13 2.19 -12.43
N VAL A 21 -39.13 1.35 -11.39
CA VAL A 21 -38.56 1.69 -10.09
C VAL A 21 -37.04 1.65 -10.27
N ALA A 22 -36.44 2.81 -10.45
CA ALA A 22 -35.01 2.96 -10.34
C ALA A 22 -34.62 2.73 -8.86
N LEU A 23 -34.20 1.53 -8.52
CA LEU A 23 -33.53 1.24 -7.26
C LEU A 23 -32.20 1.99 -7.26
N THR A 24 -32.16 3.17 -6.65
CA THR A 24 -30.90 3.82 -6.30
C THR A 24 -30.27 2.97 -5.19
N VAL A 25 -29.34 2.08 -5.57
CA VAL A 25 -28.46 1.42 -4.61
C VAL A 25 -27.55 2.51 -4.04
N SER A 26 -27.96 3.08 -2.91
CA SER A 26 -27.07 3.87 -2.09
C SER A 26 -25.98 2.91 -1.61
N SER A 27 -24.77 3.01 -2.16
CA SER A 27 -23.60 2.30 -1.64
C SER A 27 -23.31 2.88 -0.25
N ALA A 28 -23.80 2.19 0.79
CA ALA A 28 -23.40 2.50 2.15
C ALA A 28 -21.86 2.37 2.25
N THR A 29 -21.21 3.37 2.86
CA THR A 29 -19.79 3.26 3.22
C THR A 29 -19.59 2.08 4.17
N ALA A 30 -18.42 1.44 4.13
CA ALA A 30 -18.08 0.41 5.09
C ALA A 30 -18.12 0.97 6.52
N GLN A 31 -18.52 0.15 7.47
CA GLN A 31 -18.33 0.49 8.88
C GLN A 31 -16.83 0.33 9.20
N LEU A 32 -16.24 1.32 9.86
CA LEU A 32 -14.84 1.33 10.24
C LEU A 32 -14.68 1.08 11.73
N THR A 33 -13.52 0.58 12.10
CA THR A 33 -13.04 0.40 13.47
C THR A 33 -11.68 1.06 13.57
N GLN A 34 -11.55 2.04 14.46
CA GLN A 34 -10.25 2.64 14.80
C GLN A 34 -9.39 1.60 15.53
N ILE A 35 -8.13 1.47 15.08
CA ILE A 35 -7.17 0.49 15.62
C ILE A 35 -5.91 1.14 16.18
N SER A 36 -5.80 2.45 16.13
CA SER A 36 -4.70 3.25 16.66
C SER A 36 -5.10 4.07 17.88
N ASN A 37 -4.11 4.62 18.55
CA ASN A 37 -4.27 5.60 19.61
C ASN A 37 -2.94 6.34 19.79
N ASP A 38 -2.95 7.69 19.78
CA ASP A 38 -1.78 8.51 20.09
C ASP A 38 -1.84 8.94 21.58
N THR A 39 -0.87 8.50 22.37
CA THR A 39 -0.73 8.91 23.78
C THR A 39 0.51 9.75 24.02
N PHE A 40 1.24 10.09 22.97
CA PHE A 40 2.43 10.93 23.07
C PHE A 40 2.06 12.38 23.43
N THR A 41 2.97 13.08 24.09
CA THR A 41 2.76 14.44 24.58
C THR A 41 3.92 15.39 24.25
N ASN A 42 4.87 14.92 23.41
CA ASN A 42 5.96 15.75 22.93
C ASN A 42 5.42 16.89 22.08
N THR A 43 5.98 18.10 22.23
CA THR A 43 5.45 19.32 21.57
C THR A 43 5.95 19.49 20.13
N THR A 44 6.68 18.53 19.59
CA THR A 44 7.41 18.65 18.31
C THR A 44 6.77 17.86 17.17
N SER A 45 5.89 16.89 17.46
CA SER A 45 5.14 16.15 16.45
C SER A 45 3.70 16.67 16.30
N GLN A 46 3.06 16.29 15.21
CA GLN A 46 1.64 16.51 14.99
C GLN A 46 0.88 15.32 15.60
N HIS A 47 0.20 15.56 16.73
CA HIS A 47 -0.52 14.53 17.46
C HIS A 47 -1.82 14.10 16.77
N GLU A 48 -2.30 12.89 17.15
CA GLU A 48 -3.48 12.25 16.56
C GLU A 48 -3.32 12.11 15.04
N THR A 49 -2.13 11.66 14.61
CA THR A 49 -1.78 11.42 13.21
C THR A 49 -1.08 10.08 13.06
N GLU A 50 -1.73 9.17 12.34
CA GLU A 50 -1.19 7.86 12.05
C GLU A 50 -1.16 7.63 10.55
N VAL A 51 0.01 7.28 10.02
CA VAL A 51 0.26 7.14 8.58
C VAL A 51 1.06 5.87 8.26
N GLU A 52 1.10 5.52 6.98
CA GLU A 52 1.95 4.47 6.41
C GLU A 52 1.76 3.10 7.08
N PRO A 53 0.56 2.50 6.94
CA PRO A 53 0.30 1.21 7.53
C PRO A 53 0.91 0.06 6.74
N SER A 54 1.40 -0.95 7.47
CA SER A 54 1.65 -2.30 6.95
C SER A 54 0.80 -3.32 7.70
N SER A 55 0.35 -4.39 7.05
CA SER A 55 -0.38 -5.47 7.72
C SER A 55 -0.06 -6.84 7.13
N TYR A 56 -0.04 -7.84 8.00
CA TYR A 56 0.12 -9.23 7.62
C TYR A 56 -0.84 -10.12 8.39
N ALA A 57 -1.37 -11.18 7.76
CA ALA A 57 -2.32 -12.08 8.38
C ALA A 57 -1.87 -13.54 8.33
N VAL A 58 -1.99 -14.25 9.45
CA VAL A 58 -1.77 -15.69 9.54
C VAL A 58 -2.92 -16.35 10.33
N GLY A 59 -3.66 -17.21 9.66
CA GLY A 59 -4.84 -17.86 10.26
C GLY A 59 -5.91 -16.83 10.62
N ALA A 60 -6.20 -16.68 11.92
CA ALA A 60 -7.14 -15.69 12.42
C ALA A 60 -6.46 -14.41 12.94
N THR A 61 -5.14 -14.38 12.98
CA THR A 61 -4.38 -13.25 13.51
C THR A 61 -4.00 -12.28 12.41
N ILE A 62 -4.26 -11.00 12.64
CA ILE A 62 -3.77 -9.88 11.85
C ILE A 62 -2.86 -9.07 12.76
N VAL A 63 -1.70 -8.70 12.29
CA VAL A 63 -0.85 -7.66 12.88
C VAL A 63 -0.73 -6.53 11.88
N SER A 64 -0.97 -5.31 12.34
CA SER A 64 -0.72 -4.09 11.58
C SER A 64 0.22 -3.18 12.34
N THR A 65 1.04 -2.43 11.63
CA THR A 65 1.96 -1.42 12.17
C THR A 65 1.80 -0.13 11.38
N PHE A 66 2.11 0.99 12.01
CA PHE A 66 1.97 2.34 11.43
C PHE A 66 2.76 3.36 12.23
N GLN A 67 3.09 4.48 11.62
CA GLN A 67 3.69 5.63 12.30
C GLN A 67 2.65 6.30 13.21
N VAL A 68 3.06 6.83 14.37
CA VAL A 68 2.19 7.55 15.32
C VAL A 68 2.84 8.88 15.73
N GLY A 69 2.09 9.98 15.57
CA GLY A 69 2.57 11.33 15.87
C GLY A 69 3.59 11.83 14.84
N ARG A 70 3.12 12.12 13.63
CA ARG A 70 3.94 12.47 12.46
C ARG A 70 4.66 13.82 12.63
N PHE A 71 5.96 13.88 12.32
CA PHE A 71 6.70 15.15 12.21
C PHE A 71 6.57 15.73 10.80
N THR A 72 6.62 17.06 10.71
CA THR A 72 6.54 17.76 9.42
C THR A 72 7.75 17.46 8.51
N ASP A 73 8.93 17.32 9.10
CA ASP A 73 10.22 17.16 8.41
C ASP A 73 10.73 15.72 8.39
N GLY A 74 9.92 14.73 8.74
CA GLY A 74 10.26 13.31 8.60
C GLY A 74 10.11 12.49 9.88
N GLY A 75 9.61 11.27 9.73
CA GLY A 75 9.38 10.31 10.80
C GLY A 75 8.21 10.65 11.72
N ALA A 76 8.06 9.87 12.75
CA ALA A 76 7.00 9.95 13.76
C ALA A 76 7.55 9.76 15.17
N SER A 77 6.71 9.99 16.17
CA SER A 77 7.10 9.83 17.59
C SER A 77 7.48 8.40 17.91
N ASP A 78 6.78 7.42 17.32
CA ASP A 78 7.15 6.01 17.35
C ASP A 78 6.33 5.19 16.35
N ILE A 79 6.56 3.87 16.32
CA ILE A 79 5.76 2.91 15.58
C ILE A 79 4.71 2.29 16.50
N GLY A 80 3.45 2.49 16.13
CA GLY A 80 2.32 1.80 16.72
C GLY A 80 2.08 0.43 16.10
N PHE A 81 1.48 -0.47 16.87
CA PHE A 81 0.95 -1.73 16.35
C PHE A 81 -0.51 -1.92 16.75
N ALA A 82 -1.24 -2.67 15.94
CA ALA A 82 -2.57 -3.18 16.28
C ALA A 82 -2.66 -4.66 15.90
N THR A 83 -3.16 -5.48 16.82
CA THR A 83 -3.28 -6.92 16.64
C THR A 83 -4.70 -7.40 16.90
N SER A 84 -5.24 -8.15 15.95
CA SER A 84 -6.47 -8.92 16.12
C SER A 84 -6.14 -10.41 16.06
N THR A 85 -6.64 -11.19 17.00
CA THR A 85 -6.52 -12.67 17.01
C THR A 85 -7.80 -13.37 16.58
N ASN A 86 -8.82 -12.62 16.16
CA ASN A 86 -10.17 -13.11 15.85
C ASN A 86 -10.71 -12.54 14.53
N ARG A 87 -9.84 -12.47 13.51
CA ARG A 87 -10.16 -12.03 12.14
C ARG A 87 -10.73 -10.61 12.07
N GLY A 88 -10.11 -9.67 12.82
CA GLY A 88 -10.49 -8.25 12.77
C GLY A 88 -11.71 -7.89 13.62
N THR A 89 -12.25 -8.80 14.44
CA THR A 89 -13.42 -8.51 15.27
C THR A 89 -13.09 -7.61 16.46
N THR A 90 -11.96 -7.83 17.12
CA THR A 90 -11.43 -6.98 18.20
C THR A 90 -9.94 -6.77 18.02
N TRP A 91 -9.43 -5.65 18.54
CA TRP A 91 -8.05 -5.24 18.37
C TRP A 91 -7.41 -4.86 19.70
N THR A 92 -6.15 -5.20 19.85
CA THR A 92 -5.25 -4.72 20.90
C THR A 92 -4.18 -3.89 20.23
N HIS A 93 -3.90 -2.71 20.74
CA HIS A 93 -2.89 -1.79 20.18
C HIS A 93 -1.86 -1.39 21.24
N GLY A 94 -0.75 -0.85 20.81
CA GLY A 94 0.36 -0.35 21.63
C GLY A 94 1.50 0.18 20.75
N TYR A 95 2.68 0.35 21.33
CA TYR A 95 3.88 0.83 20.67
C TYR A 95 4.98 -0.23 20.69
N LEU A 96 5.90 -0.17 19.72
CA LEU A 96 7.07 -1.04 19.70
C LEU A 96 8.12 -0.52 20.70
N PRO A 97 8.61 -1.35 21.64
CA PRO A 97 9.60 -0.90 22.60
C PRO A 97 10.99 -0.80 21.95
N GLY A 98 11.84 0.06 22.48
CA GLY A 98 13.27 0.10 22.20
C GLY A 98 13.66 0.83 20.94
N ILE A 99 12.77 1.62 20.34
CA ILE A 99 13.06 2.39 19.13
C ILE A 99 13.37 3.84 19.49
N THR A 100 12.38 4.59 19.98
CA THR A 100 12.56 6.03 20.18
C THR A 100 12.75 6.44 21.64
N THR A 101 13.38 7.60 21.83
CA THR A 101 13.47 8.27 23.14
C THR A 101 12.13 8.84 23.56
N ILE A 102 11.19 9.07 22.65
CA ILE A 102 9.85 9.59 22.90
C ILE A 102 8.97 8.51 23.52
N GLU A 103 9.04 7.27 23.02
CA GLU A 103 8.40 6.11 23.64
C GLU A 103 9.05 5.80 25.02
N GLY A 104 10.34 6.09 25.16
CA GLY A 104 11.04 6.10 26.45
C GLY A 104 11.96 4.91 26.69
N THR A 105 11.98 3.90 25.83
CA THR A 105 12.85 2.72 25.99
C THR A 105 13.93 2.62 24.91
N GLY A 106 13.84 3.42 23.84
CA GLY A 106 14.79 3.45 22.74
C GLY A 106 15.84 4.56 22.84
N THR A 107 16.62 4.69 21.77
CA THR A 107 17.76 5.63 21.70
C THR A 107 17.72 6.54 20.49
N TYR A 108 16.84 6.28 19.52
CA TYR A 108 16.68 7.11 18.33
C TYR A 108 15.69 8.25 18.59
N ASP A 109 15.80 9.31 17.78
CA ASP A 109 14.96 10.49 17.96
C ASP A 109 13.54 10.30 17.44
N ARG A 110 13.39 9.51 16.36
CA ARG A 110 12.12 9.25 15.66
C ARG A 110 12.13 7.86 15.01
N ALA A 111 10.96 7.42 14.60
CA ALA A 111 10.77 6.21 13.79
C ALA A 111 9.96 6.51 12.52
N SER A 112 10.19 5.74 11.46
CA SER A 112 9.49 5.87 10.17
C SER A 112 9.34 4.51 9.53
N ASP A 113 8.79 4.46 8.35
CA ASP A 113 8.60 3.32 7.47
C ASP A 113 8.58 1.99 8.22
N THR A 114 7.48 1.31 8.18
CA THR A 114 7.33 0.07 8.94
C THR A 114 6.69 -0.99 8.08
N ALA A 115 7.23 -2.21 8.15
CA ALA A 115 6.67 -3.36 7.47
C ALA A 115 6.58 -4.57 8.40
N VAL A 116 5.46 -5.29 8.35
CA VAL A 116 5.22 -6.48 9.18
C VAL A 116 5.16 -7.74 8.34
N THR A 117 5.79 -8.80 8.85
CA THR A 117 5.72 -10.15 8.28
C THR A 117 5.65 -11.21 9.39
N TYR A 118 5.44 -12.45 8.99
CA TYR A 118 5.49 -13.61 9.90
C TYR A 118 6.45 -14.67 9.35
N ASN A 119 7.27 -15.19 10.23
CA ASN A 119 8.16 -16.32 9.92
C ASN A 119 7.52 -17.63 10.39
N MET A 120 7.08 -18.46 9.45
CA MET A 120 6.39 -19.72 9.73
C MET A 120 7.29 -20.77 10.40
N LYS A 121 8.57 -20.82 10.06
CA LYS A 121 9.53 -21.77 10.64
C LYS A 121 9.78 -21.50 12.11
N TYR A 122 10.00 -20.25 12.45
CA TYR A 122 10.32 -19.82 13.81
C TYR A 122 9.08 -19.41 14.60
N LYS A 123 7.88 -19.36 13.96
CA LYS A 123 6.60 -18.93 14.55
C LYS A 123 6.76 -17.58 15.25
N THR A 124 7.22 -16.59 14.48
CA THR A 124 7.58 -15.27 15.02
C THR A 124 7.06 -14.19 14.07
N TRP A 125 6.35 -13.22 14.62
CA TRP A 125 6.07 -11.95 13.97
C TRP A 125 7.33 -11.11 13.96
N LEU A 126 7.59 -10.44 12.86
CA LEU A 126 8.71 -9.52 12.69
C LEU A 126 8.16 -8.20 12.15
N VAL A 127 8.58 -7.12 12.78
CA VAL A 127 8.29 -5.75 12.33
C VAL A 127 9.61 -5.06 12.06
N GLU A 128 9.79 -4.71 10.83
CA GLU A 128 10.88 -3.87 10.38
C GLU A 128 10.51 -2.40 10.63
N THR A 129 11.48 -1.56 10.94
CA THR A 129 11.33 -0.13 11.26
C THR A 129 12.57 0.64 10.86
N LEU A 130 12.37 1.79 10.22
CA LEU A 130 13.41 2.80 10.00
C LEU A 130 13.54 3.67 11.25
N ALA A 131 14.67 3.62 11.92
CA ALA A 131 14.98 4.51 13.05
C ALA A 131 15.74 5.75 12.56
N LEU A 132 15.32 6.94 13.02
CA LEU A 132 15.85 8.21 12.56
C LEU A 132 16.63 8.94 13.65
N SER A 133 17.68 9.63 13.21
CA SER A 133 18.37 10.68 13.96
C SER A 133 17.86 12.04 13.51
N ASN A 134 17.81 13.03 14.42
CA ASN A 134 17.47 14.41 14.13
C ASN A 134 18.68 15.38 14.19
N SER A 135 19.88 14.83 14.19
CA SER A 135 21.11 15.63 14.22
C SER A 135 21.38 16.28 12.86
N GLY A 136 20.98 17.54 12.70
CA GLY A 136 21.12 18.30 11.44
C GLY A 136 19.97 18.07 10.44
N GLY A 137 18.80 17.65 10.92
CA GLY A 137 17.60 17.28 10.19
C GLY A 137 17.26 15.79 10.36
N ALA A 138 16.02 15.43 10.12
CA ALA A 138 15.60 14.03 10.20
C ALA A 138 16.25 13.21 9.07
N HIS A 139 16.93 12.11 9.43
CA HIS A 139 17.51 11.18 8.44
C HIS A 139 17.51 9.75 8.98
N GLY A 140 17.29 8.78 8.11
CA GLY A 140 17.31 7.36 8.42
C GLY A 140 18.69 6.91 8.87
N GLN A 141 18.79 6.52 10.15
CA GLN A 141 20.05 6.15 10.80
C GLN A 141 20.25 4.64 10.87
N ALA A 142 19.16 3.88 11.07
CA ALA A 142 19.26 2.44 11.18
C ALA A 142 17.97 1.74 10.72
N VAL A 143 18.15 0.53 10.23
CA VAL A 143 17.07 -0.43 9.99
C VAL A 143 17.06 -1.41 11.15
N LEU A 144 15.92 -1.53 11.82
CA LEU A 144 15.70 -2.36 13.00
C LEU A 144 14.63 -3.40 12.73
N VAL A 145 14.64 -4.51 13.48
CA VAL A 145 13.57 -5.52 13.44
C VAL A 145 13.16 -5.92 14.85
N SER A 146 11.93 -5.60 15.22
CA SER A 146 11.27 -6.07 16.45
C SER A 146 10.63 -7.43 16.23
N SER A 147 10.63 -8.30 17.25
CA SER A 147 10.07 -9.64 17.16
C SER A 147 9.03 -9.93 18.24
N SER A 148 8.02 -10.75 17.90
CA SER A 148 6.97 -11.17 18.82
C SER A 148 6.50 -12.59 18.53
N LYS A 149 6.13 -13.35 19.57
CA LYS A 149 5.50 -14.68 19.41
C LYS A 149 3.98 -14.62 19.28
N ASN A 150 3.36 -13.55 19.70
CA ASN A 150 1.91 -13.40 19.76
C ASN A 150 1.37 -12.15 19.03
N GLY A 151 2.28 -11.28 18.52
CA GLY A 151 1.93 -10.02 17.88
C GLY A 151 1.47 -8.93 18.86
N VAL A 152 1.52 -9.15 20.17
CA VAL A 152 1.05 -8.21 21.21
C VAL A 152 2.19 -7.80 22.14
N THR A 153 3.04 -8.75 22.50
CA THR A 153 4.21 -8.51 23.35
C THR A 153 5.46 -8.54 22.46
N TRP A 154 6.14 -7.43 22.37
CA TRP A 154 7.29 -7.25 21.48
C TRP A 154 8.60 -7.24 22.26
N ASN A 155 9.61 -7.86 21.68
CA ASN A 155 10.99 -7.78 22.18
C ASN A 155 11.66 -6.49 21.69
N MET A 156 12.72 -6.09 22.42
CA MET A 156 13.64 -5.06 21.93
C MET A 156 14.14 -5.41 20.52
N PRO A 157 14.32 -4.43 19.63
CA PRO A 157 14.67 -4.72 18.24
C PRO A 157 16.11 -5.24 18.10
N SER A 158 16.30 -6.13 17.13
CA SER A 158 17.63 -6.44 16.58
C SER A 158 18.00 -5.41 15.52
N THR A 159 19.27 -5.09 15.40
CA THR A 159 19.79 -4.18 14.37
C THR A 159 20.07 -4.94 13.08
N VAL A 160 19.48 -4.53 11.97
CA VAL A 160 19.76 -5.04 10.62
C VAL A 160 20.99 -4.34 10.04
N SER A 161 20.97 -3.01 10.04
CA SER A 161 22.05 -2.18 9.55
C SER A 161 22.03 -0.82 10.24
N VAL A 162 23.19 -0.21 10.36
CA VAL A 162 23.35 1.18 10.79
C VAL A 162 24.02 1.94 9.66
N ALA A 163 23.49 3.09 9.32
CA ALA A 163 24.04 3.97 8.30
C ALA A 163 25.45 4.43 8.71
N GLU A 164 26.36 4.43 7.75
CA GLU A 164 27.69 4.99 7.95
C GLU A 164 27.62 6.50 8.23
N ARG A 165 28.71 7.10 8.64
CA ARG A 165 28.74 8.54 8.90
C ARG A 165 28.25 9.33 7.67
N ASN A 166 27.19 10.13 7.86
CA ASN A 166 26.43 10.85 6.84
C ASN A 166 25.60 9.95 5.90
N GLY A 167 25.45 8.65 6.21
CA GLY A 167 24.51 7.76 5.52
C GLY A 167 23.07 8.16 5.80
N PHE A 168 22.17 7.82 4.87
CA PHE A 168 20.77 8.13 4.99
C PHE A 168 19.95 6.98 4.38
N TYR A 169 19.44 6.09 5.24
CA TYR A 169 18.58 4.97 4.84
C TYR A 169 17.13 5.43 4.66
N ASP A 170 16.42 4.81 3.72
CA ASP A 170 15.00 5.09 3.48
C ASP A 170 14.27 3.84 2.97
N LYS A 171 12.94 3.86 3.11
CA LYS A 171 11.97 2.91 2.56
C LYS A 171 12.28 1.41 2.78
N PRO A 172 12.69 0.97 3.98
CA PRO A 172 12.92 -0.45 4.22
C PRO A 172 11.62 -1.27 4.16
N TRP A 173 11.76 -2.56 3.78
CA TRP A 173 10.67 -3.53 3.77
C TRP A 173 11.17 -4.94 4.07
N ILE A 174 10.33 -5.77 4.69
CA ILE A 174 10.67 -7.13 5.11
C ILE A 174 9.78 -8.20 4.47
N GLY A 175 10.39 -9.33 4.06
CA GLY A 175 9.69 -10.54 3.63
C GLY A 175 10.39 -11.81 4.10
N CYS A 176 9.64 -12.88 4.38
CA CYS A 176 10.21 -14.17 4.82
C CYS A 176 9.84 -15.31 3.89
N ASP A 177 10.73 -16.30 3.79
CA ASP A 177 10.49 -17.56 3.11
C ASP A 177 9.63 -18.47 4.00
N ASN A 178 8.36 -18.57 3.65
CA ASN A 178 7.36 -19.31 4.39
C ASN A 178 6.99 -20.68 3.73
N THR A 179 7.72 -21.09 2.69
CA THR A 179 7.47 -22.35 2.01
C THR A 179 8.34 -23.46 2.61
N ALA A 180 7.72 -24.40 3.30
CA ALA A 180 8.42 -25.48 4.02
C ALA A 180 9.33 -26.37 3.13
N THR A 181 9.09 -26.41 1.83
CA THR A 181 9.88 -27.17 0.85
C THR A 181 10.98 -26.35 0.19
N SER A 182 11.05 -25.05 0.48
CA SER A 182 12.13 -24.19 0.00
C SER A 182 13.46 -24.55 0.63
N PRO A 183 14.59 -24.49 -0.10
CA PRO A 183 15.92 -24.67 0.47
C PRO A 183 16.29 -23.58 1.50
N TYR A 184 15.60 -22.46 1.47
CA TYR A 184 15.83 -21.30 2.35
C TYR A 184 14.69 -21.06 3.34
N TYR A 185 13.86 -22.07 3.61
CA TYR A 185 12.73 -21.99 4.53
C TYR A 185 13.11 -21.35 5.88
N GLY A 186 12.46 -20.26 6.19
CA GLY A 186 12.68 -19.49 7.42
C GLY A 186 13.71 -18.36 7.28
N ASN A 187 14.36 -18.18 6.13
CA ASN A 187 15.12 -16.97 5.88
C ASN A 187 14.16 -15.76 5.79
N CYS A 188 14.60 -14.62 6.31
CA CYS A 188 13.93 -13.34 6.12
C CYS A 188 14.90 -12.36 5.44
N TYR A 189 14.34 -11.49 4.63
CA TYR A 189 15.06 -10.55 3.81
C TYR A 189 14.54 -9.15 4.10
N VAL A 190 15.42 -8.21 4.38
CA VAL A 190 15.13 -6.78 4.46
C VAL A 190 15.81 -6.09 3.30
N GLU A 191 15.09 -5.24 2.62
CA GLU A 191 15.57 -4.34 1.58
C GLU A 191 15.38 -2.90 2.04
N TRP A 192 16.28 -2.00 1.68
CA TRP A 192 16.17 -0.56 1.87
C TRP A 192 17.03 0.15 0.81
N ASP A 193 16.89 1.45 0.71
CA ASP A 193 17.79 2.27 -0.10
C ASP A 193 18.63 3.22 0.75
N ASP A 194 19.85 3.52 0.29
CA ASP A 194 20.73 4.54 0.88
C ASP A 194 20.71 5.79 0.01
N TYR A 195 19.94 6.80 0.45
CA TYR A 195 19.79 8.08 -0.23
C TYR A 195 21.14 8.81 -0.37
N SER A 196 22.02 8.71 0.63
CA SER A 196 23.35 9.35 0.59
C SER A 196 24.22 8.82 -0.53
N LEU A 197 23.94 7.60 -0.99
CA LEU A 197 24.61 6.95 -2.13
C LEU A 197 23.79 7.03 -3.43
N GLY A 198 22.76 7.90 -3.48
CA GLY A 198 21.91 8.08 -4.66
C GLY A 198 20.76 7.08 -4.76
N ASP A 199 20.24 6.61 -3.64
CA ASP A 199 19.22 5.58 -3.51
C ASP A 199 19.74 4.19 -3.88
N GLN A 200 20.97 3.87 -3.45
CA GLN A 200 21.54 2.56 -3.67
C GLN A 200 20.71 1.49 -2.97
N LEU A 201 20.27 0.48 -3.72
CA LEU A 201 19.53 -0.66 -3.19
C LEU A 201 20.43 -1.53 -2.33
N GLU A 202 20.05 -1.73 -1.08
CA GLU A 202 20.78 -2.53 -0.08
C GLU A 202 19.86 -3.60 0.54
N MET A 203 20.42 -4.75 0.85
CA MET A 203 19.68 -5.90 1.38
C MET A 203 20.47 -6.59 2.48
N SER A 204 19.74 -7.18 3.45
CA SER A 204 20.28 -8.07 4.45
C SER A 204 19.39 -9.30 4.66
N THR A 205 19.98 -10.40 5.11
CA THR A 205 19.30 -11.68 5.31
C THR A 205 19.49 -12.17 6.73
N SER A 206 18.39 -12.62 7.35
CA SER A 206 18.39 -13.39 8.59
C SER A 206 18.06 -14.85 8.32
N THR A 207 18.78 -15.77 8.94
CA THR A 207 18.54 -17.22 8.85
C THR A 207 18.07 -17.84 10.16
N ASP A 208 17.88 -17.02 11.19
CA ASP A 208 17.59 -17.42 12.57
C ASP A 208 16.29 -16.79 13.13
N GLY A 209 15.40 -16.35 12.22
CA GLY A 209 14.10 -15.79 12.62
C GLY A 209 14.16 -14.33 13.05
N GLY A 210 15.09 -13.56 12.53
CA GLY A 210 15.25 -12.12 12.80
C GLY A 210 16.13 -11.80 14.01
N ALA A 211 16.79 -12.79 14.60
CA ALA A 211 17.67 -12.56 15.76
C ALA A 211 19.00 -11.92 15.36
N THR A 212 19.58 -12.36 14.23
CA THR A 212 20.79 -11.78 13.64
C THR A 212 20.64 -11.58 12.14
N TRP A 213 21.46 -10.67 11.58
CA TRP A 213 21.38 -10.24 10.20
C TRP A 213 22.75 -10.27 9.54
N SER A 214 22.79 -10.59 8.26
CA SER A 214 24.02 -10.57 7.47
C SER A 214 24.53 -9.14 7.30
N THR A 215 25.82 -9.01 6.94
CA THR A 215 26.30 -7.74 6.38
C THR A 215 25.50 -7.38 5.13
N LYS A 216 25.23 -6.09 4.94
CA LYS A 216 24.48 -5.58 3.79
C LYS A 216 25.08 -6.03 2.47
N LYS A 217 24.22 -6.28 1.51
CA LYS A 217 24.53 -6.63 0.12
C LYS A 217 23.89 -5.58 -0.79
N THR A 218 24.44 -5.46 -2.00
CA THR A 218 23.89 -4.61 -3.06
C THR A 218 23.51 -5.46 -4.27
N THR A 219 22.77 -4.89 -5.20
CA THR A 219 22.54 -5.52 -6.52
C THR A 219 23.84 -5.62 -7.31
N SER A 220 23.93 -6.59 -8.21
CA SER A 220 25.04 -6.68 -9.16
C SER A 220 25.13 -5.38 -9.97
N GLY A 221 26.24 -4.66 -9.84
CA GLY A 221 26.44 -3.35 -10.48
C GLY A 221 26.01 -2.15 -9.63
N ASN A 222 25.60 -2.34 -8.37
CA ASN A 222 25.22 -1.27 -7.43
C ASN A 222 24.14 -0.35 -8.01
N HIS A 223 22.98 -0.91 -8.32
CA HIS A 223 21.87 -0.16 -8.90
C HIS A 223 21.09 0.62 -7.84
N TYR A 224 20.25 1.53 -8.31
CA TYR A 224 19.52 2.52 -7.54
C TYR A 224 18.01 2.31 -7.68
N GLY A 225 17.27 2.54 -6.61
CA GLY A 225 15.82 2.40 -6.57
C GLY A 225 15.29 2.69 -5.17
N THR A 226 13.98 2.62 -4.98
CA THR A 226 13.34 2.92 -3.70
C THR A 226 12.04 2.13 -3.52
N GLY A 227 11.70 1.82 -2.27
CA GLY A 227 10.45 1.15 -1.92
C GLY A 227 10.36 -0.28 -2.43
N GLY A 228 11.43 -1.06 -2.32
CA GLY A 228 11.47 -2.45 -2.73
C GLY A 228 10.72 -3.36 -1.76
N ILE A 229 9.98 -4.35 -2.30
CA ILE A 229 9.15 -5.27 -1.52
C ILE A 229 9.65 -6.71 -1.74
N PRO A 230 10.38 -7.33 -0.79
CA PRO A 230 10.87 -8.70 -0.92
C PRO A 230 9.72 -9.72 -0.89
N LEU A 231 9.56 -10.49 -1.97
CA LEU A 231 8.57 -11.56 -2.15
C LEU A 231 9.27 -12.88 -2.42
N VAL A 232 8.99 -13.92 -1.64
CA VAL A 232 9.73 -15.18 -1.72
C VAL A 232 8.89 -16.27 -2.36
N GLN A 233 9.32 -16.75 -3.54
CA GLN A 233 8.66 -17.82 -4.28
C GLN A 233 8.81 -19.19 -3.58
N PRO A 234 7.90 -20.15 -3.88
CA PRO A 234 7.98 -21.50 -3.29
C PRO A 234 9.30 -22.24 -3.52
N ASN A 235 10.06 -21.88 -4.52
CA ASN A 235 11.40 -22.45 -4.81
C ASN A 235 12.56 -21.72 -4.06
N GLY A 236 12.24 -20.70 -3.25
CA GLY A 236 13.21 -19.90 -2.51
C GLY A 236 13.80 -18.71 -3.28
N THR A 237 13.36 -18.46 -4.52
CA THR A 237 13.73 -17.26 -5.25
C THR A 237 13.06 -16.04 -4.58
N VAL A 238 13.85 -15.03 -4.24
CA VAL A 238 13.36 -13.74 -3.76
C VAL A 238 13.26 -12.79 -4.94
N ILE A 239 12.08 -12.23 -5.19
CA ILE A 239 11.85 -11.20 -6.20
C ILE A 239 11.50 -9.90 -5.46
N VAL A 240 12.16 -8.81 -5.82
CA VAL A 240 11.97 -7.48 -5.20
C VAL A 240 11.55 -6.49 -6.28
N PRO A 241 10.25 -6.25 -6.47
CA PRO A 241 9.76 -5.09 -7.21
C PRO A 241 10.03 -3.80 -6.43
N ALA A 242 10.45 -2.74 -7.14
CA ALA A 242 10.76 -1.42 -6.58
C ALA A 242 10.47 -0.33 -7.61
N GLY A 243 10.45 0.93 -7.20
CA GLY A 243 10.61 2.07 -8.11
C GLY A 243 12.09 2.30 -8.45
N ASP A 244 12.40 2.87 -9.61
CA ASP A 244 13.73 3.42 -9.83
C ASP A 244 13.94 4.68 -8.96
N GLN A 245 15.16 5.16 -8.84
CA GLN A 245 15.50 6.32 -7.97
C GLN A 245 14.71 7.62 -8.30
N PHE A 246 14.08 7.71 -9.47
CA PHE A 246 13.29 8.86 -9.90
C PHE A 246 11.79 8.56 -9.94
N LEU A 247 11.36 7.36 -9.57
CA LEU A 247 9.98 6.87 -9.76
C LEU A 247 9.47 7.08 -11.20
N SER A 248 10.38 6.91 -12.17
CA SER A 248 10.07 6.98 -13.60
C SER A 248 9.78 5.60 -14.21
N SER A 249 10.15 4.55 -13.49
CA SER A 249 9.94 3.16 -13.89
C SER A 249 9.73 2.26 -12.67
N ILE A 250 8.90 1.24 -12.84
CA ILE A 250 8.93 0.07 -11.95
C ILE A 250 10.06 -0.84 -12.44
N ILE A 251 10.92 -1.25 -11.52
CA ILE A 251 12.01 -2.19 -11.71
C ILE A 251 11.81 -3.44 -10.85
N ALA A 252 12.53 -4.51 -11.13
CA ALA A 252 12.58 -5.68 -10.28
C ALA A 252 13.95 -6.34 -10.34
N PHE A 253 14.44 -6.83 -9.20
CA PHE A 253 15.65 -7.62 -9.09
C PHE A 253 15.40 -8.87 -8.23
N LYS A 254 16.33 -9.82 -8.20
CA LYS A 254 16.11 -11.06 -7.50
C LYS A 254 17.36 -11.71 -6.94
N SER A 255 17.16 -12.60 -5.96
CA SER A 255 18.14 -13.56 -5.48
C SER A 255 17.62 -14.98 -5.67
N THR A 256 18.50 -15.91 -6.09
CA THR A 256 18.18 -17.34 -6.22
C THR A 256 19.02 -18.22 -5.27
N ASP A 257 19.81 -17.60 -4.41
CA ASP A 257 20.78 -18.25 -3.53
C ASP A 257 20.60 -17.89 -2.04
N GLY A 258 19.36 -17.54 -1.66
CA GLY A 258 19.00 -17.24 -0.27
C GLY A 258 19.52 -15.87 0.20
N GLY A 259 19.66 -14.89 -0.69
CA GLY A 259 20.09 -13.53 -0.37
C GLY A 259 21.61 -13.34 -0.35
N ASN A 260 22.42 -14.35 -0.78
CA ASN A 260 23.86 -14.21 -0.84
C ASN A 260 24.30 -13.30 -1.98
N THR A 261 23.62 -13.37 -3.13
CA THR A 261 23.84 -12.49 -4.29
C THR A 261 22.51 -12.00 -4.86
N TRP A 262 22.54 -10.83 -5.49
CA TRP A 262 21.37 -10.17 -6.06
C TRP A 262 21.65 -9.76 -7.51
N SER A 263 20.68 -10.01 -8.38
CA SER A 263 20.81 -9.65 -9.80
C SER A 263 20.80 -8.15 -10.03
N SER A 264 21.26 -7.70 -11.19
CA SER A 264 20.89 -6.37 -11.71
C SER A 264 19.37 -6.29 -11.89
N PRO A 265 18.74 -5.11 -11.69
CA PRO A 265 17.34 -4.91 -11.97
C PRO A 265 17.01 -5.06 -13.46
N VAL A 266 15.77 -5.49 -13.73
CA VAL A 266 15.11 -5.39 -15.03
C VAL A 266 13.99 -4.38 -14.95
N THR A 267 13.70 -3.65 -16.03
CA THR A 267 12.56 -2.76 -16.10
C THR A 267 11.26 -3.56 -16.25
N VAL A 268 10.30 -3.33 -15.36
CA VAL A 268 8.94 -3.87 -15.45
C VAL A 268 8.11 -3.03 -16.41
N ALA A 269 8.07 -1.71 -16.18
CA ALA A 269 7.39 -0.73 -17.02
C ALA A 269 7.87 0.69 -16.68
N SER A 270 7.76 1.64 -17.63
CA SER A 270 7.79 3.07 -17.30
C SER A 270 6.58 3.44 -16.45
N ILE A 271 6.65 4.57 -15.76
CA ILE A 271 5.53 5.19 -15.05
C ILE A 271 5.14 6.46 -15.79
N ASP A 272 3.86 6.57 -16.15
CA ASP A 272 3.24 7.81 -16.60
C ASP A 272 2.30 8.28 -15.50
N GLU A 273 2.57 9.41 -14.83
CA GLU A 273 1.79 9.82 -13.68
C GLU A 273 1.15 11.19 -13.87
N HIS A 274 -0.10 11.30 -13.44
CA HIS A 274 -0.80 12.56 -13.21
C HIS A 274 -0.51 13.03 -11.78
N GLY A 275 -0.07 14.26 -11.60
CA GLY A 275 0.15 14.81 -10.25
C GLY A 275 -1.14 14.90 -9.45
N VAL A 276 -1.16 14.32 -8.25
CA VAL A 276 -2.35 14.28 -7.38
C VAL A 276 -2.65 15.67 -6.85
N ALA A 277 -3.92 16.08 -6.96
CA ALA A 277 -4.38 17.41 -6.54
C ALA A 277 -4.44 17.57 -5.01
N GLY A 278 -4.92 18.72 -4.53
CA GLY A 278 -5.22 18.97 -3.10
C GLY A 278 -4.01 19.18 -2.21
N GLY A 279 -2.82 19.39 -2.78
CA GLY A 279 -1.59 19.52 -2.02
C GLY A 279 -1.17 18.19 -1.33
N MET A 280 -1.64 17.07 -1.85
CA MET A 280 -1.29 15.75 -1.32
C MET A 280 0.16 15.38 -1.61
N ARG A 281 0.83 14.83 -0.62
CA ARG A 281 1.97 13.97 -0.82
C ARG A 281 1.46 12.62 -1.31
N ALA A 282 1.69 12.32 -2.58
CA ALA A 282 1.36 11.05 -3.19
C ALA A 282 2.40 10.75 -4.26
N VAL A 283 3.12 9.67 -4.07
CA VAL A 283 4.17 9.20 -4.98
C VAL A 283 3.76 7.84 -5.55
N PRO A 284 4.13 7.50 -6.80
CA PRO A 284 3.70 6.26 -7.44
C PRO A 284 4.54 5.05 -7.00
N LEU A 285 4.74 4.87 -5.69
CA LEU A 285 5.38 3.67 -5.17
C LEU A 285 4.56 2.43 -5.53
N PRO A 286 5.21 1.31 -5.91
CA PRO A 286 4.50 0.08 -6.18
C PRO A 286 3.98 -0.58 -4.90
N ALA A 287 2.80 -1.20 -4.97
CA ALA A 287 2.39 -2.24 -4.06
C ALA A 287 2.59 -3.60 -4.74
N ALA A 288 3.12 -4.58 -4.02
CA ALA A 288 3.39 -5.89 -4.60
C ALA A 288 3.03 -7.02 -3.65
N VAL A 289 2.49 -8.11 -4.22
CA VAL A 289 2.18 -9.35 -3.51
C VAL A 289 2.44 -10.56 -4.39
N MET A 290 2.46 -11.74 -3.77
CA MET A 290 2.67 -13.00 -4.47
C MET A 290 1.59 -14.00 -4.08
N ASP A 291 1.09 -14.77 -5.04
CA ASP A 291 0.14 -15.85 -4.79
C ASP A 291 0.82 -17.18 -4.42
N GLY A 292 0.02 -18.17 -4.05
CA GLY A 292 0.53 -19.48 -3.61
C GLY A 292 1.30 -20.26 -4.68
N SER A 293 1.26 -19.89 -5.95
CA SER A 293 2.08 -20.47 -7.02
C SER A 293 3.42 -19.76 -7.23
N GLY A 294 3.64 -18.63 -6.56
CA GLY A 294 4.82 -17.79 -6.76
C GLY A 294 4.67 -16.74 -7.85
N LYS A 295 3.45 -16.53 -8.37
CA LYS A 295 3.18 -15.44 -9.30
C LYS A 295 3.13 -14.11 -8.54
N VAL A 296 3.95 -13.16 -8.97
CA VAL A 296 4.04 -11.79 -8.43
C VAL A 296 3.05 -10.89 -9.16
N TYR A 297 2.38 -10.04 -8.42
CA TYR A 297 1.49 -8.98 -8.87
C TYR A 297 2.03 -7.65 -8.36
N VAL A 298 2.24 -6.69 -9.26
CA VAL A 298 2.71 -5.34 -8.94
C VAL A 298 1.68 -4.33 -9.43
N VAL A 299 1.26 -3.42 -8.57
CA VAL A 299 0.24 -2.39 -8.85
C VAL A 299 0.82 -1.02 -8.50
N TRP A 300 0.58 -0.01 -9.36
CA TRP A 300 1.00 1.38 -9.13
C TRP A 300 0.01 2.36 -9.76
N ALA A 301 0.12 3.63 -9.41
CA ALA A 301 -0.65 4.71 -10.03
C ALA A 301 -0.05 5.11 -11.37
N ASP A 302 -0.90 5.25 -12.41
CA ASP A 302 -0.43 5.49 -13.78
C ASP A 302 -1.54 6.07 -14.66
N CYS A 303 -1.22 7.06 -15.48
CA CYS A 303 -2.20 7.72 -16.32
C CYS A 303 -2.21 7.27 -17.79
N ARG A 304 -1.40 6.25 -18.16
CA ARG A 304 -1.22 5.82 -19.57
C ARG A 304 -2.51 5.45 -20.32
N PHE A 305 -3.58 5.10 -19.62
CA PHE A 305 -4.89 4.79 -20.22
C PHE A 305 -5.81 6.01 -20.31
N ARG A 306 -5.43 7.13 -19.72
CA ARG A 306 -6.21 8.38 -19.70
C ARG A 306 -5.75 9.35 -20.76
N LYS A 307 -6.70 9.86 -21.54
CA LYS A 307 -6.38 10.85 -22.58
C LYS A 307 -5.73 12.08 -21.94
N ASN A 308 -4.58 12.50 -22.47
CA ASN A 308 -3.78 13.62 -21.97
C ASN A 308 -3.38 13.47 -20.49
N CYS A 309 -3.22 12.24 -20.00
CA CYS A 309 -2.86 11.99 -18.60
C CYS A 309 -3.75 12.78 -17.60
N SER A 310 -5.06 12.76 -17.82
CA SER A 310 -6.01 13.64 -17.10
C SER A 310 -6.33 13.18 -15.68
N SER A 311 -5.95 11.96 -15.32
CA SER A 311 -6.05 11.35 -13.98
C SER A 311 -5.27 10.05 -13.95
N ASN A 312 -4.97 9.53 -12.77
CA ASN A 312 -4.36 8.22 -12.61
C ASN A 312 -5.42 7.11 -12.57
N ASP A 313 -5.09 6.00 -13.18
CA ASP A 313 -5.64 4.68 -12.89
C ASP A 313 -4.71 3.92 -11.94
N LEU A 314 -5.18 2.83 -11.32
CA LEU A 314 -4.29 1.79 -10.87
C LEU A 314 -4.08 0.80 -11.99
N VAL A 315 -2.82 0.47 -12.22
CA VAL A 315 -2.40 -0.48 -13.26
C VAL A 315 -1.62 -1.62 -12.66
N MET A 316 -1.58 -2.75 -13.37
CA MET A 316 -0.96 -3.98 -12.88
C MET A 316 -0.07 -4.60 -13.95
N SER A 317 1.08 -5.14 -13.50
CA SER A 317 1.89 -6.10 -14.23
C SER A 317 2.18 -7.33 -13.37
N THR A 318 2.43 -8.48 -13.98
CA THR A 318 2.65 -9.74 -13.28
C THR A 318 3.85 -10.51 -13.84
N SER A 319 4.51 -11.29 -12.97
CA SER A 319 5.63 -12.15 -13.35
C SER A 319 5.59 -13.48 -12.60
N THR A 320 6.13 -14.53 -13.20
CA THR A 320 6.35 -15.84 -12.54
C THR A 320 7.82 -16.14 -12.30
N ASP A 321 8.75 -15.28 -12.79
CA ASP A 321 10.18 -15.51 -12.74
C ASP A 321 11.00 -14.26 -12.29
N GLY A 322 10.32 -13.12 -12.10
CA GLY A 322 10.94 -11.83 -11.74
C GLY A 322 11.78 -11.20 -12.84
N THR A 323 11.75 -11.75 -14.06
CA THR A 323 12.53 -11.27 -15.20
C THR A 323 11.62 -10.89 -16.38
N THR A 324 10.67 -11.74 -16.67
CA THR A 324 9.67 -11.52 -17.72
C THR A 324 8.37 -11.03 -17.10
N TRP A 325 7.89 -9.89 -17.56
CA TRP A 325 6.71 -9.22 -17.02
C TRP A 325 5.60 -9.12 -18.06
N SER A 326 4.36 -9.24 -17.62
CA SER A 326 3.20 -9.05 -18.49
C SER A 326 3.10 -7.61 -18.99
N ALA A 327 2.43 -7.40 -20.12
CA ALA A 327 2.01 -6.07 -20.52
C ALA A 327 1.19 -5.42 -19.37
N VAL A 328 1.35 -4.11 -19.20
CA VAL A 328 0.61 -3.34 -18.20
C VAL A 328 -0.87 -3.36 -18.53
N SER A 329 -1.69 -3.70 -17.57
CA SER A 329 -3.15 -3.71 -17.68
C SER A 329 -3.79 -2.74 -16.69
N ARG A 330 -4.86 -2.08 -17.11
CA ARG A 330 -5.66 -1.20 -16.27
C ARG A 330 -6.54 -2.03 -15.32
N ILE A 331 -6.62 -1.64 -14.04
CA ILE A 331 -7.62 -2.14 -13.10
C ILE A 331 -8.91 -1.30 -13.29
N PRO A 332 -10.04 -1.89 -13.69
CA PRO A 332 -11.22 -1.15 -14.13
C PRO A 332 -12.08 -0.69 -12.94
N ILE A 333 -11.59 0.28 -12.16
CA ILE A 333 -12.28 0.83 -10.99
C ILE A 333 -13.42 1.77 -11.44
N ASP A 334 -13.20 2.55 -12.47
CA ASP A 334 -14.18 3.47 -13.07
C ASP A 334 -14.12 3.40 -14.60
N PRO A 335 -15.03 4.07 -15.35
CA PRO A 335 -14.92 4.19 -16.80
C PRO A 335 -13.61 4.89 -17.20
N VAL A 336 -12.93 4.40 -18.25
CA VAL A 336 -11.67 4.99 -18.76
C VAL A 336 -11.79 6.47 -19.15
N ALA A 337 -12.99 6.93 -19.50
CA ALA A 337 -13.30 8.34 -19.78
C ALA A 337 -13.70 9.13 -18.52
N GLY A 338 -13.64 8.52 -17.34
CA GLY A 338 -13.93 9.17 -16.05
C GLY A 338 -12.87 10.19 -15.66
N SER A 339 -13.09 10.87 -14.55
CA SER A 339 -12.19 11.88 -14.00
C SER A 339 -11.71 11.55 -12.58
N VAL A 340 -11.95 10.31 -12.12
CA VAL A 340 -11.49 9.85 -10.81
C VAL A 340 -9.98 9.67 -10.85
N ASP A 341 -9.30 10.13 -9.82
CA ASP A 341 -7.85 10.02 -9.67
C ASP A 341 -7.54 8.99 -8.59
N HIS A 342 -6.86 7.89 -8.95
CA HIS A 342 -6.58 6.77 -8.06
C HIS A 342 -5.09 6.73 -7.73
N PHE A 343 -4.75 6.57 -6.45
CA PHE A 343 -3.36 6.58 -5.98
C PHE A 343 -3.18 5.75 -4.71
N THR A 344 -1.96 5.57 -4.26
CA THR A 344 -1.53 4.87 -3.04
C THR A 344 -2.22 3.50 -2.87
N PRO A 345 -1.89 2.51 -3.71
CA PRO A 345 -2.48 1.17 -3.63
C PRO A 345 -2.00 0.39 -2.39
N GLY A 346 -2.88 -0.48 -1.85
CA GLY A 346 -2.56 -1.48 -0.83
C GLY A 346 -3.08 -2.85 -1.26
N LEU A 347 -2.19 -3.76 -1.61
CA LEU A 347 -2.49 -5.02 -2.27
C LEU A 347 -2.40 -6.21 -1.31
N SER A 348 -3.26 -7.21 -1.49
CA SER A 348 -3.21 -8.48 -0.76
C SER A 348 -3.66 -9.66 -1.61
N VAL A 349 -3.17 -10.85 -1.26
CA VAL A 349 -3.63 -12.13 -1.81
C VAL A 349 -4.07 -13.06 -0.69
N GLN A 350 -5.21 -13.71 -0.87
CA GLN A 350 -5.68 -14.71 0.08
C GLN A 350 -4.77 -15.95 0.05
N ALA A 351 -4.22 -16.30 1.19
CA ALA A 351 -3.36 -17.49 1.32
C ALA A 351 -4.06 -18.76 0.82
N GLY A 352 -3.31 -19.61 0.12
CA GLY A 352 -3.81 -20.87 -0.45
C GLY A 352 -4.56 -20.70 -1.78
N THR A 353 -4.66 -19.50 -2.33
CA THR A 353 -5.19 -19.27 -3.68
C THR A 353 -4.06 -18.92 -4.66
N SER A 354 -4.21 -19.28 -5.95
CA SER A 354 -3.13 -19.11 -6.91
C SER A 354 -3.59 -19.08 -8.37
N GLY A 355 -2.77 -18.47 -9.23
CA GLY A 355 -2.94 -18.44 -10.69
C GLY A 355 -4.29 -17.85 -11.09
N SER A 356 -5.05 -18.59 -11.94
CA SER A 356 -6.40 -18.17 -12.36
C SER A 356 -7.47 -18.34 -11.27
N ALA A 357 -7.11 -18.78 -10.08
CA ALA A 357 -7.98 -18.83 -8.90
C ALA A 357 -7.40 -17.99 -7.73
N ALA A 358 -6.44 -17.12 -7.99
CA ALA A 358 -5.92 -16.22 -6.97
C ALA A 358 -6.99 -15.19 -6.58
N HIS A 359 -7.23 -15.07 -5.27
CA HIS A 359 -8.11 -14.06 -4.71
C HIS A 359 -7.27 -12.84 -4.30
N ILE A 360 -7.51 -11.71 -4.95
CA ILE A 360 -6.78 -10.46 -4.75
C ILE A 360 -7.71 -9.43 -4.14
N GLY A 361 -7.24 -8.71 -3.12
CA GLY A 361 -7.87 -7.52 -2.57
C GLY A 361 -6.97 -6.31 -2.82
N LEU A 362 -7.56 -5.21 -3.26
CA LEU A 362 -6.87 -3.97 -3.53
C LEU A 362 -7.60 -2.81 -2.87
N MET A 363 -6.98 -2.22 -1.88
CA MET A 363 -7.34 -0.95 -1.26
C MET A 363 -6.61 0.18 -1.99
N TYR A 364 -7.21 1.37 -2.04
CA TYR A 364 -6.60 2.54 -2.69
C TYR A 364 -7.20 3.83 -2.18
N ASN A 365 -6.44 4.90 -2.27
CA ASN A 365 -6.93 6.26 -2.11
C ASN A 365 -7.41 6.81 -3.46
N PHE A 366 -8.37 7.73 -3.43
CA PHE A 366 -8.84 8.38 -4.64
C PHE A 366 -9.48 9.75 -4.38
N PHE A 367 -9.39 10.61 -5.39
CA PHE A 367 -10.25 11.79 -5.50
C PHE A 367 -11.37 11.51 -6.52
N PRO A 368 -12.64 11.79 -6.18
CA PRO A 368 -13.75 11.65 -7.12
C PRO A 368 -13.59 12.47 -8.40
N LYS A 369 -12.73 13.48 -8.36
CA LYS A 369 -12.38 14.32 -9.50
C LYS A 369 -10.92 14.74 -9.41
N ALA A 370 -10.10 14.41 -10.40
CA ALA A 370 -8.69 14.74 -10.44
C ALA A 370 -8.43 16.26 -10.36
N SER A 371 -9.19 17.08 -11.10
CA SER A 371 -9.09 18.53 -11.08
C SER A 371 -10.00 19.16 -10.01
N CYS A 372 -9.82 18.80 -8.73
CA CYS A 372 -10.66 19.25 -7.63
C CYS A 372 -10.23 20.60 -7.02
N GLY A 373 -8.99 21.05 -7.25
CA GLY A 373 -8.48 22.34 -6.71
C GLY A 373 -8.57 22.39 -5.19
N SER A 374 -9.21 23.42 -4.65
CA SER A 374 -9.44 23.60 -3.21
C SER A 374 -10.64 22.79 -2.66
N SER A 375 -11.40 22.11 -3.52
CA SER A 375 -12.57 21.32 -3.13
C SER A 375 -12.30 19.81 -3.13
N CYS A 376 -11.04 19.41 -3.03
CA CYS A 376 -10.64 18.01 -2.95
C CYS A 376 -11.21 17.36 -1.68
N ASN A 377 -11.75 16.15 -1.85
CA ASN A 377 -12.22 15.31 -0.75
C ASN A 377 -11.62 13.93 -0.94
N LEU A 378 -10.61 13.61 -0.12
CA LEU A 378 -9.96 12.32 -0.12
C LEU A 378 -10.95 11.22 0.24
N SER A 379 -10.84 10.11 -0.44
CA SER A 379 -11.65 8.93 -0.23
C SER A 379 -10.79 7.69 -0.28
N ALA A 380 -11.22 6.64 0.40
CA ALA A 380 -10.62 5.32 0.35
C ALA A 380 -11.57 4.32 -0.29
N GLY A 381 -11.06 3.47 -1.17
CA GLY A 381 -11.83 2.49 -1.93
C GLY A 381 -11.24 1.09 -1.85
N TYR A 382 -12.05 0.11 -2.23
CA TYR A 382 -11.64 -1.30 -2.30
C TYR A 382 -12.26 -1.96 -3.54
N ILE A 383 -11.48 -2.82 -4.17
CA ILE A 383 -11.90 -3.67 -5.28
C ILE A 383 -11.24 -5.04 -5.14
N SER A 384 -11.82 -6.10 -5.67
CA SER A 384 -11.25 -7.45 -5.56
C SER A 384 -11.41 -8.28 -6.82
N SER A 385 -10.60 -9.31 -6.93
CA SER A 385 -10.63 -10.31 -7.99
C SER A 385 -10.59 -11.71 -7.40
N THR A 386 -11.24 -12.68 -8.04
CA THR A 386 -11.17 -14.12 -7.70
C THR A 386 -10.49 -14.94 -8.78
N ASN A 387 -9.93 -14.30 -9.79
CA ASN A 387 -9.33 -14.96 -10.95
C ASN A 387 -7.96 -14.39 -11.34
N GLY A 388 -7.17 -14.00 -10.34
CA GLY A 388 -5.80 -13.52 -10.55
C GLY A 388 -5.71 -12.18 -11.27
N GLY A 389 -6.72 -11.31 -11.09
CA GLY A 389 -6.77 -9.98 -11.70
C GLY A 389 -7.32 -9.96 -13.13
N ALA A 390 -7.81 -11.08 -13.66
CA ALA A 390 -8.40 -11.12 -15.01
C ALA A 390 -9.73 -10.34 -15.07
N THR A 391 -10.52 -10.38 -14.00
CA THR A 391 -11.71 -9.54 -13.81
C THR A 391 -11.78 -9.04 -12.37
N TRP A 392 -12.47 -7.92 -12.17
CA TRP A 392 -12.57 -7.24 -10.88
C TRP A 392 -14.03 -6.96 -10.53
N THR A 393 -14.36 -6.96 -9.25
CA THR A 393 -15.69 -6.62 -8.73
C THR A 393 -16.06 -5.17 -9.02
N ALA A 394 -17.30 -4.78 -8.71
CA ALA A 394 -17.64 -3.37 -8.54
C ALA A 394 -16.83 -2.76 -7.38
N PRO A 395 -16.33 -1.51 -7.51
CA PRO A 395 -15.62 -0.83 -6.45
C PRO A 395 -16.54 -0.54 -5.26
N ARG A 396 -15.97 -0.55 -4.06
CA ARG A 396 -16.64 -0.19 -2.80
C ARG A 396 -15.93 0.98 -2.15
N VAL A 397 -16.68 1.94 -1.65
CA VAL A 397 -16.14 3.07 -0.88
C VAL A 397 -16.00 2.63 0.58
N LEU A 398 -14.79 2.72 1.12
CA LEU A 398 -14.47 2.45 2.53
C LEU A 398 -14.67 3.71 3.37
N ALA A 399 -14.06 4.82 2.96
CA ALA A 399 -14.19 6.13 3.58
C ALA A 399 -14.32 7.22 2.51
N LYS A 400 -14.92 8.36 2.84
CA LYS A 400 -15.10 9.48 1.91
C LYS A 400 -15.21 10.82 2.62
N GLY A 401 -14.93 11.88 1.88
CA GLY A 401 -15.18 13.26 2.34
C GLY A 401 -14.11 13.80 3.29
N MET A 402 -12.92 13.20 3.31
CA MET A 402 -11.80 13.68 4.12
C MET A 402 -11.18 14.90 3.44
N ASN A 403 -11.17 16.03 4.13
CA ASN A 403 -10.50 17.23 3.61
C ASN A 403 -8.99 17.04 3.75
N PRO A 404 -8.18 17.23 2.69
CA PRO A 404 -6.72 17.12 2.79
C PRO A 404 -6.10 18.00 3.89
N ASN A 405 -6.68 19.14 4.19
CA ASN A 405 -6.21 20.01 5.28
C ASN A 405 -6.43 19.45 6.70
N TRP A 406 -7.07 18.30 6.84
CA TRP A 406 -7.20 17.58 8.12
C TRP A 406 -6.06 16.59 8.35
N LEU A 407 -5.26 16.33 7.31
CA LEU A 407 -4.10 15.44 7.34
C LEU A 407 -2.87 16.18 7.87
N PRO A 408 -1.86 15.50 8.40
CA PRO A 408 -0.61 16.12 8.81
C PRO A 408 0.10 16.74 7.61
N SER A 409 0.69 17.89 7.86
CA SER A 409 1.55 18.56 6.88
C SER A 409 2.93 17.95 6.87
N THR A 410 3.49 17.74 5.69
CA THR A 410 4.89 17.38 5.49
C THR A 410 5.59 18.42 4.59
N THR A 411 6.90 18.31 4.44
CA THR A 411 7.66 19.18 3.53
C THR A 411 7.24 19.00 2.06
N SER A 412 6.59 17.86 1.73
CA SER A 412 6.14 17.53 0.37
C SER A 412 4.61 17.49 0.21
N GLY A 413 3.85 17.98 1.18
CA GLY A 413 2.39 18.06 1.11
C GLY A 413 1.66 17.40 2.27
N GLN A 414 0.34 17.33 2.16
CA GLN A 414 -0.53 16.67 3.13
C GLN A 414 -0.44 15.15 2.99
N MET A 415 -0.30 14.41 4.09
CA MET A 415 0.08 13.00 4.06
C MET A 415 -0.96 12.09 4.69
N ALA A 416 -1.49 11.14 3.91
CA ALA A 416 -2.24 9.99 4.43
C ALA A 416 -1.39 8.70 4.43
N GLY A 417 -0.15 8.79 3.94
CA GLY A 417 0.82 7.72 3.78
C GLY A 417 1.28 7.54 2.34
N ASP A 418 2.53 7.12 2.15
CA ASP A 418 3.09 6.79 0.84
C ASP A 418 2.62 5.41 0.36
N TYR A 419 2.15 4.57 1.28
CA TYR A 419 1.59 3.24 1.01
C TYR A 419 0.39 2.96 1.91
N ASN A 420 -0.45 2.03 1.47
CA ASN A 420 -1.58 1.46 2.19
C ASN A 420 -1.45 -0.06 2.23
N THR A 421 -2.30 -0.73 3.00
CA THR A 421 -2.23 -2.17 3.13
C THR A 421 -3.59 -2.83 3.23
N SER A 422 -3.63 -4.11 2.86
CA SER A 422 -4.71 -5.02 3.21
C SER A 422 -4.16 -6.42 3.49
N SER A 423 -4.92 -7.24 4.20
CA SER A 423 -4.53 -8.63 4.49
C SER A 423 -5.74 -9.54 4.65
N PHE A 424 -5.57 -10.86 4.39
CA PHE A 424 -6.63 -11.86 4.47
C PHE A 424 -6.44 -12.78 5.67
N PRO A 425 -7.11 -12.56 6.81
CA PRO A 425 -7.17 -13.53 7.92
C PRO A 425 -8.20 -14.63 7.64
N GLY A 426 -8.10 -15.29 6.51
CA GLY A 426 -9.07 -16.27 5.98
C GLY A 426 -9.68 -15.80 4.65
N ALA A 427 -10.99 -15.89 4.48
CA ALA A 427 -11.67 -15.57 3.22
C ALA A 427 -12.02 -14.07 3.05
N ARG A 428 -11.75 -13.24 4.04
CA ARG A 428 -12.13 -11.81 4.05
C ARG A 428 -10.90 -10.95 4.20
N SER A 429 -10.79 -9.91 3.38
CA SER A 429 -9.72 -8.91 3.44
C SER A 429 -10.07 -7.80 4.44
N HIS A 430 -9.12 -7.43 5.25
CA HIS A 430 -9.13 -6.21 6.05
C HIS A 430 -8.12 -5.23 5.47
N SER A 431 -8.61 -4.05 5.10
CA SER A 431 -7.78 -2.92 4.69
C SER A 431 -7.43 -2.09 5.92
N VAL A 432 -6.20 -1.60 6.00
CA VAL A 432 -5.76 -0.68 7.06
C VAL A 432 -5.25 0.58 6.37
N PHE A 433 -5.78 1.72 6.78
CA PHE A 433 -5.52 3.01 6.12
C PHE A 433 -5.87 4.17 7.07
N ALA A 434 -5.23 5.31 6.86
CA ALA A 434 -5.54 6.53 7.57
C ALA A 434 -6.90 7.08 7.15
N THR A 435 -7.70 7.52 8.11
CA THR A 435 -8.88 8.36 7.86
C THR A 435 -8.66 9.72 8.52
N ALA A 436 -9.42 10.73 8.09
CA ALA A 436 -9.31 12.05 8.70
C ALA A 436 -10.69 12.67 8.94
N SER A 437 -10.82 13.35 10.05
CA SER A 437 -11.97 14.19 10.38
C SER A 437 -11.52 15.59 10.82
N ALA A 438 -12.48 16.52 10.94
CA ALA A 438 -12.15 17.90 11.27
C ALA A 438 -11.35 17.98 12.58
N PRO A 439 -10.23 18.75 12.62
CA PRO A 439 -9.43 18.95 13.82
C PRO A 439 -10.27 19.52 14.97
N VAL A 440 -9.88 19.18 16.19
CA VAL A 440 -10.45 19.76 17.41
C VAL A 440 -9.46 20.79 17.96
N GLY A 441 -9.76 22.08 17.77
CA GLY A 441 -8.78 23.13 18.01
C GLY A 441 -7.60 23.06 17.05
N SER A 442 -6.40 22.90 17.57
CA SER A 442 -5.18 22.67 16.76
C SER A 442 -4.78 21.20 16.64
N THR A 443 -5.47 20.29 17.33
CA THR A 443 -5.17 18.86 17.29
C THR A 443 -5.84 18.22 16.09
N LEU A 444 -5.06 17.57 15.26
CA LEU A 444 -5.54 16.80 14.11
C LEU A 444 -6.38 15.59 14.58
N ASN A 445 -7.04 14.92 13.69
CA ASN A 445 -7.79 13.70 13.96
C ASN A 445 -7.70 12.78 12.74
N GLU A 446 -6.58 12.09 12.66
CA GLU A 446 -6.23 11.16 11.59
C GLU A 446 -5.87 9.80 12.20
N PRO A 447 -6.86 9.03 12.65
CA PRO A 447 -6.62 7.70 13.17
C PRO A 447 -6.34 6.69 12.07
N MET A 448 -5.67 5.59 12.45
CA MET A 448 -5.58 4.38 11.63
C MET A 448 -6.83 3.54 11.81
N ASP A 449 -7.54 3.31 10.72
CA ASP A 449 -8.79 2.57 10.66
C ASP A 449 -8.69 1.27 9.86
N THR A 450 -9.62 0.36 10.14
CA THR A 450 -9.86 -0.84 9.33
C THR A 450 -11.36 -1.02 9.10
N ASN A 451 -11.75 -1.71 8.02
CA ASN A 451 -13.14 -2.11 7.83
C ASN A 451 -13.55 -3.14 8.89
N SER A 452 -14.56 -2.80 9.71
CA SER A 452 -15.05 -3.62 10.84
C SER A 452 -15.47 -5.02 10.41
N VAL A 453 -16.02 -5.16 9.21
CA VAL A 453 -16.35 -6.44 8.58
C VAL A 453 -15.47 -6.61 7.36
N GLY A 454 -14.64 -7.67 7.36
CA GLY A 454 -13.75 -7.95 6.24
C GLY A 454 -14.50 -8.09 4.91
N MET A 455 -13.88 -7.64 3.83
CA MET A 455 -14.40 -7.72 2.47
C MET A 455 -14.10 -9.08 1.86
N THR A 456 -15.10 -9.77 1.33
CA THR A 456 -14.87 -11.00 0.54
C THR A 456 -14.35 -10.63 -0.84
N ALA A 457 -13.32 -11.32 -1.32
CA ALA A 457 -13.11 -11.40 -2.76
C ALA A 457 -14.34 -12.11 -3.34
N SER A 458 -15.06 -11.49 -4.27
CA SER A 458 -16.28 -12.03 -4.82
C SER A 458 -16.17 -12.20 -6.33
N ALA A 459 -16.99 -13.11 -6.86
CA ALA A 459 -17.14 -13.32 -8.30
C ALA A 459 -18.27 -12.44 -8.88
N ASP A 460 -18.69 -11.38 -8.18
CA ASP A 460 -19.72 -10.48 -8.64
C ASP A 460 -19.33 -9.91 -10.02
N ALA A 461 -20.33 -9.70 -10.86
CA ALA A 461 -20.10 -9.19 -12.20
C ALA A 461 -19.33 -7.86 -12.15
N PRO A 462 -18.27 -7.70 -12.97
CA PRO A 462 -17.53 -6.47 -13.03
C PRO A 462 -18.45 -5.32 -13.47
N GLN A 463 -18.40 -4.20 -12.78
CA GLN A 463 -19.14 -3.01 -13.18
C GLN A 463 -18.53 -2.38 -14.42
N PHE A 464 -17.20 -2.47 -14.55
CA PHE A 464 -16.42 -1.95 -15.66
C PHE A 464 -15.50 -3.05 -16.21
N SER A 465 -15.07 -2.92 -17.46
CA SER A 465 -14.15 -3.86 -18.10
C SER A 465 -12.98 -3.08 -18.69
N SER A 466 -11.78 -3.63 -18.54
CA SER A 466 -10.54 -3.14 -19.18
C SER A 466 -10.12 -3.96 -20.41
N ALA A 467 -10.91 -4.95 -20.83
CA ALA A 467 -10.52 -5.89 -21.90
C ALA A 467 -10.16 -5.21 -23.23
N ASN A 468 -10.68 -4.02 -23.49
CA ASN A 468 -10.41 -3.22 -24.70
C ASN A 468 -9.63 -1.93 -24.41
N ASP A 469 -9.24 -1.68 -23.14
CA ASP A 469 -8.48 -0.50 -22.79
C ASP A 469 -7.07 -0.61 -23.37
N LYS A 470 -6.63 0.43 -24.05
CA LYS A 470 -5.28 0.51 -24.65
C LYS A 470 -4.59 1.75 -24.12
N PRO A 471 -3.27 1.66 -23.89
CA PRO A 471 -2.50 2.87 -23.63
C PRO A 471 -2.73 3.90 -24.72
N VAL A 472 -2.97 5.13 -24.32
CA VAL A 472 -3.15 6.26 -25.23
C VAL A 472 -1.77 6.86 -25.46
N PRO A 473 -1.35 7.15 -26.73
CA PRO A 473 -0.13 7.92 -26.95
C PRO A 473 -0.29 9.28 -26.25
N ASN A 474 0.34 9.42 -25.12
CA ASN A 474 0.41 10.68 -24.41
C ASN A 474 1.60 11.47 -24.95
N ALA A 475 1.43 12.74 -25.26
CA ALA A 475 2.53 13.64 -25.61
C ALA A 475 3.32 13.99 -24.33
N HIS A 476 3.99 13.00 -23.75
CA HIS A 476 4.78 13.16 -22.52
C HIS A 476 6.22 13.64 -22.79
N SER A 477 6.49 14.27 -23.91
CA SER A 477 7.78 14.91 -24.14
C SER A 477 8.04 16.15 -23.29
N ASP A 478 7.02 16.65 -22.54
CA ASP A 478 7.10 17.94 -21.82
C ASP A 478 6.89 17.86 -20.31
N VAL A 479 6.80 16.67 -19.71
CA VAL A 479 6.92 16.57 -18.23
C VAL A 479 8.40 16.79 -17.91
N PRO A 480 8.77 17.83 -17.13
CA PRO A 480 10.14 17.98 -16.69
C PRO A 480 10.61 16.68 -16.05
N ALA A 481 11.83 16.26 -16.39
CA ALA A 481 12.46 15.12 -15.69
C ALA A 481 12.24 15.35 -14.20
N ARG A 482 11.62 14.38 -13.52
CA ARG A 482 11.42 14.50 -12.08
C ARG A 482 12.77 14.73 -11.45
N THR A 483 12.91 15.86 -10.78
CA THR A 483 13.88 15.95 -9.70
C THR A 483 13.55 14.83 -8.72
N LYS A 484 14.56 14.26 -8.05
CA LYS A 484 14.37 13.19 -7.05
C LYS A 484 13.10 13.43 -6.24
N PRO A 485 12.29 12.39 -5.95
CA PRO A 485 11.10 12.55 -5.12
C PRO A 485 11.47 13.36 -3.88
N HIS A 486 10.68 14.38 -3.58
CA HIS A 486 10.85 15.17 -2.36
C HIS A 486 10.73 14.20 -1.17
N ARG A 487 11.84 13.94 -0.52
CA ARG A 487 11.87 13.09 0.67
C ARG A 487 11.71 13.94 1.90
N ASP A 488 11.22 13.34 2.98
CA ASP A 488 10.94 14.02 4.26
C ASP A 488 12.22 14.42 5.04
N ASP A 489 13.31 14.72 4.38
CA ASP A 489 14.59 15.02 5.03
C ASP A 489 14.82 16.49 5.34
N GLY A 490 13.83 17.36 5.04
CA GLY A 490 13.94 18.79 5.33
C GLY A 490 15.06 19.53 4.59
N ARG A 491 15.69 18.91 3.61
CA ARG A 491 16.74 19.53 2.80
C ARG A 491 16.19 19.95 1.45
N ASP A 492 15.87 21.24 1.33
CA ASP A 492 15.83 21.86 0.03
C ASP A 492 17.21 21.69 -0.64
N GLU A 493 17.22 21.22 -1.89
CA GLU A 493 18.42 21.22 -2.71
C GLU A 493 18.99 22.64 -2.75
N ARG A 494 20.20 22.83 -2.18
CA ARG A 494 21.01 24.02 -2.39
C ARG A 494 21.99 23.78 -3.53
#